data_7816db654b859c75db26ae9853e7c974
#
_entry.id   7816db654b859c75db26ae9853e7c974
#
_cell.length_a   1.000
_cell.length_b   1.000
_cell.length_c   1.000
_cell.angle_alpha   90.00
_cell.angle_beta   90.00
_cell.angle_gamma   90.00
#
_symmetry.space_group_name_H-M   'P 1'
#
loop_
_entity.id
_entity.type
_entity.pdbx_description
1 polymer ?
#
loop_
_entity_poly.entity_id
_entity_poly.type
_entity_poly.pdbx_seq_one_letter_code
_entity_poly.pdbx_strand_id
1 'polypeptide(L)'
;TTHRAPKFDYVKNPIGEMNENEIDVRRPRSGAEVYAEWKQVASERAHHLATADDAYFDTPWHMPTGPGTLGEFISIRVLDLWVHEQDVRRALGKPGHESGPVAEHTIDRLIRTLPIVVGKRAATPEGDTVVIELTGGVRRTIPITVVDGRAKIVESAPSSPRSTITIDSTAFLALATGRGNPSDHLNAVTMRGDSELATRVVMQLNMMI
;
A
#
# COMPACT_ATOMS: atom_id res chain seq x y z
N THR A 1 16.68 -21.34 -2.90
CA THR A 1 17.21 -22.08 -4.06
C THR A 1 18.57 -21.57 -4.44
N THR A 2 19.45 -22.45 -4.95
CA THR A 2 20.74 -22.08 -5.59
C THR A 2 20.57 -21.64 -7.05
N HIS A 3 19.34 -21.71 -7.58
CA HIS A 3 19.01 -21.32 -8.94
C HIS A 3 19.16 -19.80 -9.12
N ARG A 4 19.75 -19.42 -10.24
CA ARG A 4 19.80 -18.03 -10.70
C ARG A 4 19.11 -17.94 -12.06
N ALA A 5 18.06 -17.12 -12.12
CA ALA A 5 17.37 -16.82 -13.36
C ALA A 5 18.27 -16.04 -14.33
N PRO A 6 18.04 -16.14 -15.64
CA PRO A 6 18.62 -15.22 -16.61
C PRO A 6 18.27 -13.75 -16.27
N LYS A 7 19.08 -12.81 -16.75
CA LYS A 7 18.72 -11.40 -16.66
C LYS A 7 17.60 -11.06 -17.63
N PHE A 8 16.56 -10.41 -17.11
CA PHE A 8 15.42 -9.93 -17.90
C PHE A 8 15.36 -8.40 -17.85
N ASP A 9 15.05 -7.77 -18.95
CA ASP A 9 15.01 -6.30 -19.08
C ASP A 9 13.92 -5.65 -18.22
N TYR A 10 12.88 -6.38 -17.85
CA TYR A 10 11.81 -5.89 -16.98
C TYR A 10 12.21 -5.91 -15.50
N VAL A 11 13.25 -6.62 -15.10
CA VAL A 11 13.75 -6.67 -13.71
C VAL A 11 14.62 -5.45 -13.45
N LYS A 12 14.20 -4.57 -12.53
CA LYS A 12 14.82 -3.26 -12.33
C LYS A 12 15.55 -3.09 -10.99
N ASN A 13 15.43 -4.06 -10.07
CA ASN A 13 16.02 -3.94 -8.74
C ASN A 13 16.38 -5.32 -8.15
N PRO A 14 17.19 -5.36 -7.07
CA PRO A 14 17.63 -6.63 -6.45
C PRO A 14 16.48 -7.50 -5.91
N ILE A 15 15.38 -6.91 -5.46
CA ILE A 15 14.20 -7.66 -5.00
C ILE A 15 13.56 -8.39 -6.18
N GLY A 16 13.44 -7.72 -7.32
CA GLY A 16 12.97 -8.32 -8.56
C GLY A 16 13.88 -9.49 -9.00
N GLU A 17 15.21 -9.33 -8.92
CA GLU A 17 16.15 -10.42 -9.24
C GLU A 17 15.96 -11.63 -8.31
N MET A 18 15.78 -11.40 -7.01
CA MET A 18 15.52 -12.47 -6.06
C MET A 18 14.20 -13.19 -6.35
N ASN A 19 13.13 -12.43 -6.61
CA ASN A 19 11.82 -12.99 -6.95
C ASN A 19 11.87 -13.78 -8.26
N GLU A 20 12.63 -13.28 -9.25
CA GLU A 20 12.74 -13.93 -10.55
C GLU A 20 13.39 -15.32 -10.47
N ASN A 21 14.31 -15.55 -9.55
CA ASN A 21 14.89 -16.87 -9.31
C ASN A 21 13.81 -17.91 -8.95
N GLU A 22 12.83 -17.51 -8.13
CA GLU A 22 11.73 -18.36 -7.72
C GLU A 22 10.65 -18.51 -8.81
N ILE A 23 10.46 -17.50 -9.63
CA ILE A 23 9.54 -17.55 -10.77
C ILE A 23 10.09 -18.47 -11.86
N ASP A 24 11.37 -18.32 -12.19
CA ASP A 24 11.99 -19.03 -13.31
C ASP A 24 11.98 -20.55 -13.11
N VAL A 25 12.21 -21.06 -11.91
CA VAL A 25 12.09 -22.50 -11.61
C VAL A 25 10.67 -23.05 -11.81
N ARG A 26 9.67 -22.18 -11.84
CA ARG A 26 8.26 -22.53 -12.03
C ARG A 26 7.74 -22.33 -13.45
N ARG A 27 8.49 -21.61 -14.31
CA ARG A 27 8.09 -21.33 -15.71
C ARG A 27 7.75 -22.57 -16.53
N PRO A 28 8.47 -23.72 -16.42
CA PRO A 28 8.13 -24.92 -17.19
C PRO A 28 6.91 -25.67 -16.63
N ARG A 29 6.37 -25.27 -15.48
CA ARG A 29 5.24 -25.95 -14.83
C ARG A 29 3.92 -25.37 -15.32
N SER A 30 2.87 -26.19 -15.32
CA SER A 30 1.51 -25.73 -15.58
C SER A 30 0.98 -24.83 -14.45
N GLY A 31 0.04 -23.95 -14.78
CA GLY A 31 -0.63 -23.12 -13.77
C GLY A 31 -1.33 -23.95 -12.68
N ALA A 32 -1.85 -25.12 -13.03
CA ALA A 32 -2.48 -26.05 -12.06
C ALA A 32 -1.46 -26.61 -11.04
N GLU A 33 -0.25 -26.96 -11.49
CA GLU A 33 0.82 -27.45 -10.60
C GLU A 33 1.33 -26.34 -9.68
N VAL A 34 1.51 -25.11 -10.21
CA VAL A 34 1.92 -23.95 -9.40
C VAL A 34 0.83 -23.60 -8.37
N TYR A 35 -0.44 -23.66 -8.77
CA TYR A 35 -1.55 -23.43 -7.86
C TYR A 35 -1.66 -24.49 -6.77
N ALA A 36 -1.41 -25.74 -7.08
CA ALA A 36 -1.40 -26.84 -6.09
C ALA A 36 -0.28 -26.63 -5.06
N GLU A 37 0.93 -26.29 -5.50
CA GLU A 37 2.05 -25.94 -4.63
C GLU A 37 1.69 -24.73 -3.74
N TRP A 38 1.14 -23.67 -4.33
CA TRP A 38 0.73 -22.50 -3.58
C TRP A 38 -0.29 -22.83 -2.48
N LYS A 39 -1.30 -23.66 -2.77
CA LYS A 39 -2.30 -24.06 -1.76
C LYS A 39 -1.66 -24.79 -0.59
N GLN A 40 -0.72 -25.70 -0.86
CA GLN A 40 -0.01 -26.43 0.17
C GLN A 40 0.77 -25.47 1.07
N VAL A 41 1.64 -24.65 0.47
CA VAL A 41 2.50 -23.71 1.21
C VAL A 41 1.67 -22.69 1.98
N ALA A 42 0.57 -22.19 1.39
CA ALA A 42 -0.34 -21.25 2.06
C ALA A 42 -1.02 -21.88 3.29
N SER A 43 -1.44 -23.13 3.18
CA SER A 43 -2.04 -23.89 4.31
C SER A 43 -1.03 -24.12 5.44
N GLU A 44 0.18 -24.55 5.13
CA GLU A 44 1.26 -24.77 6.09
C GLU A 44 1.62 -23.45 6.78
N ARG A 45 1.72 -22.35 6.02
CA ARG A 45 2.00 -21.03 6.56
C ARG A 45 0.89 -20.51 7.46
N ALA A 46 -0.37 -20.68 7.07
CA ALA A 46 -1.52 -20.29 7.88
C ALA A 46 -1.55 -21.05 9.21
N HIS A 47 -1.30 -22.36 9.18
CA HIS A 47 -1.21 -23.17 10.41
C HIS A 47 -0.07 -22.69 11.32
N HIS A 48 1.12 -22.46 10.77
CA HIS A 48 2.27 -21.96 11.53
C HIS A 48 1.96 -20.61 12.19
N LEU A 49 1.39 -19.66 11.47
CA LEU A 49 1.03 -18.35 12.02
C LEU A 49 -0.07 -18.43 13.10
N ALA A 50 -1.03 -19.33 12.95
CA ALA A 50 -2.11 -19.52 13.92
C ALA A 50 -1.62 -20.12 15.25
N THR A 51 -0.48 -20.79 15.24
CA THR A 51 0.12 -21.45 16.42
C THR A 51 1.34 -20.72 16.98
N ALA A 52 1.78 -19.64 16.31
CA ALA A 52 2.89 -18.83 16.74
C ALA A 52 2.53 -17.97 17.96
N ASP A 53 3.49 -17.81 18.86
CA ASP A 53 3.38 -16.93 20.02
C ASP A 53 3.91 -15.51 19.74
N ASP A 54 3.76 -14.61 20.69
CA ASP A 54 4.23 -13.23 20.56
C ASP A 54 5.74 -13.15 20.35
N ALA A 55 6.53 -14.04 20.98
CA ALA A 55 7.99 -14.07 20.84
C ALA A 55 8.42 -14.37 19.40
N TYR A 56 7.64 -15.17 18.67
CA TYR A 56 7.87 -15.41 17.25
C TYR A 56 7.72 -14.10 16.43
N PHE A 57 6.71 -13.30 16.70
CA PHE A 57 6.47 -12.03 15.99
C PHE A 57 7.47 -10.93 16.40
N ASP A 58 8.00 -10.99 17.62
CA ASP A 58 9.03 -10.07 18.12
C ASP A 58 10.45 -10.41 17.64
N THR A 59 10.64 -11.55 16.96
CA THR A 59 11.93 -11.97 16.42
C THR A 59 12.54 -10.85 15.55
N PRO A 60 13.79 -10.43 15.79
CA PRO A 60 14.47 -9.45 14.95
C PRO A 60 14.52 -9.91 13.49
N TRP A 61 14.14 -9.01 12.57
CA TRP A 61 14.06 -9.31 11.15
C TRP A 61 14.64 -8.17 10.32
N HIS A 62 15.26 -8.52 9.20
CA HIS A 62 15.71 -7.52 8.24
C HIS A 62 14.60 -7.23 7.23
N MET A 63 14.11 -5.99 7.22
CA MET A 63 13.09 -5.51 6.30
C MET A 63 13.72 -4.70 5.16
N PRO A 64 13.01 -4.48 4.05
CA PRO A 64 13.46 -3.58 2.99
C PRO A 64 13.74 -2.15 3.48
N THR A 65 13.12 -1.74 4.59
CA THR A 65 13.26 -0.41 5.20
C THR A 65 14.34 -0.35 6.30
N GLY A 66 15.02 -1.47 6.58
CA GLY A 66 16.04 -1.58 7.64
C GLY A 66 15.66 -2.58 8.73
N PRO A 67 16.31 -2.54 9.90
CA PRO A 67 16.01 -3.43 11.01
C PRO A 67 14.57 -3.27 11.51
N GLY A 68 13.94 -4.38 11.89
CA GLY A 68 12.60 -4.41 12.44
C GLY A 68 12.29 -5.78 13.04
N THR A 69 11.01 -6.14 13.14
CA THR A 69 10.56 -7.42 13.65
C THR A 69 9.90 -8.28 12.56
N LEU A 70 9.80 -9.58 12.80
CA LEU A 70 9.07 -10.49 11.91
C LEU A 70 7.59 -10.10 11.82
N GLY A 71 6.98 -9.63 12.91
CA GLY A 71 5.60 -9.12 12.93
C GLY A 71 5.40 -7.93 11.99
N GLU A 72 6.36 -6.98 12.00
CA GLU A 72 6.33 -5.84 11.06
C GLU A 72 6.49 -6.30 9.61
N PHE A 73 7.36 -7.28 9.35
CA PHE A 73 7.51 -7.88 8.02
C PHE A 73 6.21 -8.57 7.57
N ILE A 74 5.59 -9.36 8.44
CA ILE A 74 4.31 -10.03 8.14
C ILE A 74 3.20 -8.99 7.89
N SER A 75 3.19 -7.90 8.65
CA SER A 75 2.28 -6.77 8.43
C SER A 75 2.42 -6.17 7.02
N ILE A 76 3.65 -6.06 6.49
CA ILE A 76 3.89 -5.67 5.08
C ILE A 76 3.35 -6.74 4.13
N ARG A 77 3.52 -8.02 4.45
CA ARG A 77 3.02 -9.12 3.61
C ARG A 77 1.50 -9.16 3.53
N VAL A 78 0.78 -8.79 4.60
CA VAL A 78 -0.68 -8.63 4.57
C VAL A 78 -1.09 -7.56 3.57
N LEU A 79 -0.44 -6.39 3.61
CA LEU A 79 -0.66 -5.33 2.63
C LEU A 79 -0.41 -5.84 1.20
N ASP A 80 0.75 -6.44 0.96
CA ASP A 80 1.17 -6.91 -0.36
C ASP A 80 0.19 -7.94 -0.94
N LEU A 81 -0.20 -8.94 -0.15
CA LEU A 81 -1.16 -9.96 -0.57
C LEU A 81 -2.53 -9.38 -0.89
N TRP A 82 -3.05 -8.47 -0.06
CA TRP A 82 -4.36 -7.88 -0.31
C TRP A 82 -4.36 -6.95 -1.52
N VAL A 83 -3.28 -6.18 -1.74
CA VAL A 83 -3.12 -5.36 -2.95
C VAL A 83 -3.18 -6.25 -4.20
N HIS A 84 -2.47 -7.37 -4.21
CA HIS A 84 -2.51 -8.31 -5.33
C HIS A 84 -3.85 -9.04 -5.47
N GLU A 85 -4.55 -9.33 -4.37
CA GLU A 85 -5.94 -9.81 -4.44
C GLU A 85 -6.82 -8.80 -5.17
N GLN A 86 -6.72 -7.51 -4.83
CA GLN A 86 -7.47 -6.46 -5.51
C GLN A 86 -7.06 -6.30 -6.99
N ASP A 87 -5.79 -6.54 -7.35
CA ASP A 87 -5.35 -6.58 -8.74
C ASP A 87 -6.07 -7.71 -9.52
N VAL A 88 -6.11 -8.91 -8.95
CA VAL A 88 -6.82 -10.06 -9.56
C VAL A 88 -8.32 -9.79 -9.67
N ARG A 89 -8.95 -9.23 -8.63
CA ARG A 89 -10.38 -8.88 -8.64
C ARG A 89 -10.72 -7.89 -9.73
N ARG A 90 -9.92 -6.85 -9.89
CA ARG A 90 -10.08 -5.85 -10.98
C ARG A 90 -9.93 -6.48 -12.35
N ALA A 91 -8.90 -7.29 -12.56
CA ALA A 91 -8.66 -7.97 -13.83
C ALA A 91 -9.81 -8.91 -14.25
N LEU A 92 -10.48 -9.52 -13.26
CA LEU A 92 -11.61 -10.43 -13.49
C LEU A 92 -12.97 -9.74 -13.47
N GLY A 93 -13.06 -8.44 -13.20
CA GLY A 93 -14.33 -7.73 -13.01
C GLY A 93 -15.15 -8.28 -11.83
N LYS A 94 -14.50 -8.75 -10.75
CA LYS A 94 -15.13 -9.33 -9.56
C LYS A 94 -14.81 -8.50 -8.30
N PRO A 95 -15.41 -7.31 -8.14
CA PRO A 95 -15.18 -6.47 -6.97
C PRO A 95 -15.59 -7.20 -5.68
N GLY A 96 -15.05 -6.78 -4.55
CA GLY A 96 -15.35 -7.33 -3.23
C GLY A 96 -14.13 -7.42 -2.33
N HIS A 97 -14.33 -7.77 -1.05
CA HIS A 97 -13.33 -7.79 0.01
C HIS A 97 -12.67 -6.41 0.18
N GLU A 98 -13.46 -5.34 0.02
CA GLU A 98 -13.01 -3.95 0.09
C GLU A 98 -13.11 -3.36 1.51
N SER A 99 -13.54 -4.16 2.48
CA SER A 99 -13.74 -3.81 3.89
C SER A 99 -13.27 -4.93 4.80
N GLY A 100 -13.27 -4.68 6.11
CA GLY A 100 -12.85 -5.63 7.13
C GLY A 100 -11.35 -5.52 7.50
N PRO A 101 -10.87 -6.37 8.42
CA PRO A 101 -9.58 -6.17 9.09
C PRO A 101 -8.39 -6.05 8.14
N VAL A 102 -8.36 -6.82 7.05
CA VAL A 102 -7.26 -6.81 6.08
C VAL A 102 -7.22 -5.51 5.28
N ALA A 103 -8.39 -5.04 4.83
CA ALA A 103 -8.53 -3.78 4.12
C ALA A 103 -8.14 -2.60 5.04
N GLU A 104 -8.68 -2.57 6.27
CA GLU A 104 -8.36 -1.54 7.27
C GLU A 104 -6.88 -1.50 7.59
N HIS A 105 -6.27 -2.66 7.88
CA HIS A 105 -4.84 -2.78 8.14
C HIS A 105 -4.00 -2.23 6.98
N THR A 106 -4.34 -2.58 5.75
CA THR A 106 -3.62 -2.11 4.56
C THR A 106 -3.74 -0.60 4.38
N ILE A 107 -4.95 -0.07 4.46
CA ILE A 107 -5.20 1.37 4.35
C ILE A 107 -4.47 2.13 5.45
N ASP A 108 -4.53 1.68 6.70
CA ASP A 108 -3.86 2.32 7.83
C ASP A 108 -2.33 2.31 7.68
N ARG A 109 -1.75 1.27 7.06
CA ARG A 109 -0.32 1.29 6.70
C ARG A 109 -0.01 2.32 5.62
N LEU A 110 -0.81 2.42 4.58
CA LEU A 110 -0.63 3.41 3.51
C LEU A 110 -0.79 4.85 4.03
N ILE A 111 -1.72 5.08 4.95
CA ILE A 111 -1.92 6.38 5.61
C ILE A 111 -0.63 6.90 6.26
N ARG A 112 0.22 6.03 6.81
CA ARG A 112 1.51 6.43 7.42
C ARG A 112 2.46 7.13 6.44
N THR A 113 2.26 6.97 5.15
CA THR A 113 3.09 7.60 4.11
C THR A 113 2.60 8.98 3.71
N LEU A 114 1.35 9.34 4.05
CA LEU A 114 0.71 10.59 3.65
C LEU A 114 1.45 11.86 4.11
N PRO A 115 2.09 11.92 5.29
CA PRO A 115 2.90 13.08 5.66
C PRO A 115 4.02 13.38 4.64
N ILE A 116 4.64 12.36 4.06
CA ILE A 116 5.67 12.54 3.01
C ILE A 116 5.03 13.09 1.74
N VAL A 117 3.86 12.56 1.37
CA VAL A 117 3.12 13.02 0.18
C VAL A 117 2.71 14.48 0.33
N VAL A 118 2.03 14.81 1.43
CA VAL A 118 1.48 16.16 1.66
C VAL A 118 2.59 17.19 1.89
N GLY A 119 3.55 16.87 2.77
CA GLY A 119 4.60 17.82 3.12
C GLY A 119 5.66 17.96 2.04
N LYS A 120 6.32 16.84 1.68
CA LYS A 120 7.50 16.91 0.82
C LYS A 120 7.15 16.93 -0.67
N ARG A 121 6.23 16.04 -1.11
CA ARG A 121 5.96 15.87 -2.56
C ARG A 121 5.00 16.93 -3.09
N ALA A 122 3.92 17.21 -2.35
CA ALA A 122 2.95 18.26 -2.74
C ALA A 122 3.39 19.66 -2.32
N ALA A 123 4.44 19.79 -1.52
CA ALA A 123 4.99 21.05 -1.03
C ALA A 123 3.93 21.94 -0.36
N THR A 124 3.16 21.34 0.55
CA THR A 124 2.16 22.09 1.34
C THR A 124 2.87 23.14 2.20
N PRO A 125 2.43 24.41 2.21
CA PRO A 125 3.04 25.47 3.00
C PRO A 125 2.99 25.22 4.50
N GLU A 126 3.90 25.87 5.23
CA GLU A 126 3.92 25.86 6.70
C GLU A 126 2.61 26.39 7.28
N GLY A 127 2.08 25.72 8.29
CA GLY A 127 0.83 26.04 8.96
C GLY A 127 -0.43 25.55 8.24
N ASP A 128 -0.32 25.17 6.97
CA ASP A 128 -1.47 24.68 6.20
C ASP A 128 -1.82 23.22 6.53
N THR A 129 -3.12 22.93 6.46
CA THR A 129 -3.68 21.59 6.68
C THR A 129 -4.35 21.08 5.42
N VAL A 130 -4.02 19.86 5.03
CA VAL A 130 -4.77 19.08 4.05
C VAL A 130 -5.53 17.98 4.77
N VAL A 131 -6.82 17.83 4.49
CA VAL A 131 -7.65 16.74 4.99
C VAL A 131 -7.91 15.74 3.88
N ILE A 132 -7.62 14.48 4.13
CA ILE A 132 -7.98 13.39 3.23
C ILE A 132 -9.13 12.60 3.87
N GLU A 133 -10.26 12.55 3.19
CA GLU A 133 -11.46 11.82 3.60
C GLU A 133 -11.59 10.57 2.73
N LEU A 134 -11.37 9.41 3.32
CA LEU A 134 -11.62 8.13 2.66
C LEU A 134 -13.08 7.72 2.85
N THR A 135 -13.71 7.31 1.75
CA THR A 135 -15.08 6.78 1.70
C THR A 135 -15.06 5.32 1.23
N GLY A 136 -16.23 4.71 1.07
CA GLY A 136 -16.33 3.33 0.59
C GLY A 136 -16.12 2.29 1.68
N GLY A 137 -15.39 1.24 1.38
CA GLY A 137 -15.18 0.07 2.25
C GLY A 137 -14.40 0.34 3.52
N VAL A 138 -13.43 1.26 3.46
CA VAL A 138 -12.68 1.75 4.63
C VAL A 138 -12.86 3.26 4.71
N ARG A 139 -13.36 3.74 5.85
CA ARG A 139 -13.62 5.16 6.08
C ARG A 139 -12.62 5.72 7.07
N ARG A 140 -11.95 6.81 6.70
CA ARG A 140 -11.00 7.55 7.57
C ARG A 140 -11.08 9.03 7.26
N THR A 141 -10.91 9.87 8.28
CA THR A 141 -10.64 11.31 8.11
C THR A 141 -9.24 11.56 8.60
N ILE A 142 -8.37 12.05 7.73
CA ILE A 142 -6.94 12.15 7.97
C ILE A 142 -6.50 13.59 7.79
N PRO A 143 -6.51 14.41 8.85
CA PRO A 143 -5.96 15.76 8.80
C PRO A 143 -4.44 15.71 8.92
N ILE A 144 -3.77 16.42 8.01
CA ILE A 144 -2.31 16.47 7.93
C ILE A 144 -1.89 17.93 7.89
N THR A 145 -1.16 18.35 8.90
CA THR A 145 -0.68 19.75 9.04
C THR A 145 0.83 19.81 8.91
N VAL A 146 1.33 20.84 8.25
CA VAL A 146 2.78 21.13 8.20
C VAL A 146 3.15 22.00 9.40
N VAL A 147 4.04 21.49 10.25
CA VAL A 147 4.53 22.17 11.45
C VAL A 147 6.03 21.95 11.56
N ASP A 148 6.79 23.04 11.74
CA ASP A 148 8.26 23.04 11.82
C ASP A 148 8.91 22.37 10.59
N GLY A 149 8.39 22.67 9.41
CA GLY A 149 8.87 22.15 8.13
C GLY A 149 8.56 20.67 7.88
N ARG A 150 7.70 20.06 8.71
CA ARG A 150 7.32 18.64 8.59
C ARG A 150 5.81 18.44 8.64
N ALA A 151 5.28 17.70 7.70
CA ALA A 151 3.89 17.29 7.76
C ALA A 151 3.69 16.18 8.80
N LYS A 152 2.61 16.29 9.58
CA LYS A 152 2.21 15.33 10.61
C LYS A 152 0.70 15.10 10.54
N ILE A 153 0.27 13.87 10.77
CA ILE A 153 -1.14 13.58 11.02
C ILE A 153 -1.49 14.14 12.40
N VAL A 154 -2.58 14.89 12.48
CA VAL A 154 -3.09 15.50 13.72
C VAL A 154 -4.44 14.88 14.07
N GLU A 155 -4.86 15.02 15.36
CA GLU A 155 -6.08 14.37 15.85
C GLU A 155 -7.35 14.96 15.26
N SER A 156 -7.37 16.26 14.97
CA SER A 156 -8.55 16.96 14.46
C SER A 156 -8.20 17.93 13.35
N ALA A 157 -9.10 18.05 12.38
CA ALA A 157 -8.99 19.05 11.34
C ALA A 157 -9.36 20.44 11.89
N PRO A 158 -8.69 21.52 11.43
CA PRO A 158 -9.14 22.87 11.70
C PRO A 158 -10.48 23.13 11.01
N SER A 159 -11.22 24.15 11.46
CA SER A 159 -12.51 24.54 10.86
C SER A 159 -12.41 24.93 9.39
N SER A 160 -11.24 25.37 8.95
CA SER A 160 -10.96 25.79 7.58
C SER A 160 -9.63 25.23 7.13
N PRO A 161 -9.57 23.93 6.72
CA PRO A 161 -8.35 23.37 6.15
C PRO A 161 -8.04 24.02 4.80
N ARG A 162 -6.76 24.08 4.44
CA ARG A 162 -6.34 24.62 3.14
C ARG A 162 -6.99 23.87 1.99
N SER A 163 -7.08 22.54 2.13
CA SER A 163 -7.71 21.68 1.14
C SER A 163 -8.33 20.46 1.79
N THR A 164 -9.46 19.99 1.23
CA THR A 164 -10.08 18.70 1.59
C THR A 164 -10.22 17.86 0.33
N ILE A 165 -9.76 16.62 0.40
CA ILE A 165 -9.75 15.62 -0.67
C ILE A 165 -10.61 14.45 -0.23
N THR A 166 -11.74 14.24 -0.89
CA THR A 166 -12.61 13.08 -0.63
C THR A 166 -12.44 12.07 -1.75
N ILE A 167 -12.06 10.85 -1.41
CA ILE A 167 -11.74 9.77 -2.35
C ILE A 167 -12.22 8.43 -1.81
N ASP A 168 -12.70 7.55 -2.70
CA ASP A 168 -13.03 6.18 -2.33
C ASP A 168 -11.76 5.39 -1.92
N SER A 169 -11.86 4.52 -0.90
CA SER A 169 -10.73 3.77 -0.36
C SER A 169 -10.08 2.81 -1.36
N THR A 170 -10.84 2.30 -2.34
CA THR A 170 -10.30 1.46 -3.42
C THR A 170 -9.55 2.28 -4.46
N ALA A 171 -10.01 3.48 -4.77
CA ALA A 171 -9.30 4.43 -5.62
C ALA A 171 -8.02 4.94 -4.93
N PHE A 172 -8.10 5.26 -3.62
CA PHE A 172 -6.94 5.60 -2.81
C PHE A 172 -5.90 4.46 -2.82
N LEU A 173 -6.32 3.22 -2.59
CA LEU A 173 -5.45 2.04 -2.67
C LEU A 173 -4.73 1.97 -4.02
N ALA A 174 -5.48 2.09 -5.13
CA ALA A 174 -4.91 2.02 -6.47
C ALA A 174 -3.83 3.09 -6.67
N LEU A 175 -4.12 4.34 -6.31
CA LEU A 175 -3.18 5.45 -6.42
C LEU A 175 -1.96 5.29 -5.50
N ALA A 176 -2.18 4.96 -4.23
CA ALA A 176 -1.11 4.83 -3.23
C ALA A 176 -0.16 3.67 -3.56
N THR A 177 -0.62 2.68 -4.31
CA THR A 177 0.16 1.52 -4.74
C THR A 177 0.57 1.55 -6.21
N GLY A 178 0.42 2.70 -6.88
CA GLY A 178 0.92 2.93 -8.25
C GLY A 178 0.14 2.17 -9.34
N ARG A 179 -1.15 1.89 -9.12
CA ARG A 179 -2.01 1.23 -10.10
C ARG A 179 -2.73 2.26 -10.96
N GLY A 180 -2.48 2.21 -12.26
CA GLY A 180 -3.05 3.15 -13.22
C GLY A 180 -2.36 4.52 -13.23
N ASN A 181 -2.86 5.41 -14.09
CA ASN A 181 -2.37 6.77 -14.17
C ASN A 181 -3.19 7.65 -13.19
N PRO A 182 -2.57 8.40 -12.28
CA PRO A 182 -3.28 9.27 -11.35
C PRO A 182 -4.28 10.23 -12.01
N SER A 183 -3.99 10.73 -13.20
CA SER A 183 -4.88 11.62 -13.94
C SER A 183 -6.24 10.97 -14.28
N ASP A 184 -6.28 9.66 -14.47
CA ASP A 184 -7.51 8.94 -14.81
C ASP A 184 -8.48 8.84 -13.62
N HIS A 185 -7.97 9.04 -12.42
CA HIS A 185 -8.74 8.99 -11.16
C HIS A 185 -9.23 10.36 -10.68
N LEU A 186 -8.75 11.47 -11.26
CA LEU A 186 -9.10 12.82 -10.79
C LEU A 186 -10.62 13.09 -10.81
N ASN A 187 -11.34 12.55 -11.79
CA ASN A 187 -12.80 12.70 -11.88
C ASN A 187 -13.56 11.95 -10.76
N ALA A 188 -12.94 10.98 -10.11
CA ALA A 188 -13.50 10.25 -8.98
C ALA A 188 -13.12 10.86 -7.61
N VAL A 189 -12.40 12.00 -7.61
CA VAL A 189 -11.95 12.69 -6.41
C VAL A 189 -12.73 14.00 -6.29
N THR A 190 -13.34 14.23 -5.13
CA THR A 190 -13.94 15.52 -4.80
C THR A 190 -12.93 16.38 -4.05
N MET A 191 -12.71 17.59 -4.51
CA MET A 191 -11.77 18.54 -3.93
C MET A 191 -12.50 19.81 -3.48
N ARG A 192 -12.17 20.30 -2.27
CA ARG A 192 -12.65 21.57 -1.71
C ARG A 192 -11.47 22.40 -1.21
N GLY A 193 -11.56 23.71 -1.26
CA GLY A 193 -10.48 24.63 -0.92
C GLY A 193 -9.50 24.81 -2.08
N ASP A 194 -8.21 24.74 -1.81
CA ASP A 194 -7.15 24.88 -2.81
C ASP A 194 -7.07 23.62 -3.70
N SER A 195 -7.67 23.69 -4.88
CA SER A 195 -7.73 22.58 -5.83
C SER A 195 -6.40 22.25 -6.48
N GLU A 196 -5.49 23.23 -6.60
CA GLU A 196 -4.15 22.99 -7.15
C GLU A 196 -3.32 22.16 -6.17
N LEU A 197 -3.37 22.52 -4.88
CA LEU A 197 -2.72 21.73 -3.83
C LEU A 197 -3.32 20.32 -3.76
N ALA A 198 -4.65 20.20 -3.76
CA ALA A 198 -5.33 18.91 -3.76
C ALA A 198 -4.89 18.03 -4.94
N THR A 199 -4.84 18.59 -6.14
CA THR A 199 -4.38 17.89 -7.34
C THR A 199 -2.94 17.42 -7.19
N ARG A 200 -2.02 18.27 -6.68
CA ARG A 200 -0.64 17.86 -6.43
C ARG A 200 -0.56 16.69 -5.45
N VAL A 201 -1.36 16.72 -4.37
CA VAL A 201 -1.41 15.60 -3.40
C VAL A 201 -1.86 14.31 -4.09
N VAL A 202 -2.97 14.33 -4.84
CA VAL A 202 -3.51 13.14 -5.52
C VAL A 202 -2.50 12.57 -6.54
N MET A 203 -1.87 13.43 -7.32
CA MET A 203 -0.86 13.03 -8.32
C MET A 203 0.41 12.42 -7.71
N GLN A 204 0.67 12.64 -6.42
CA GLN A 204 1.87 12.17 -5.71
C GLN A 204 1.60 11.03 -4.71
N LEU A 205 0.40 10.45 -4.72
CA LEU A 205 0.01 9.40 -3.74
C LEU A 205 0.84 8.12 -3.85
N ASN A 206 1.36 7.78 -5.04
CA ASN A 206 2.14 6.55 -5.22
C ASN A 206 3.40 6.55 -4.33
N MET A 207 3.43 5.65 -3.35
CA MET A 207 4.55 5.46 -2.40
C MET A 207 5.28 4.12 -2.59
N MET A 208 4.87 3.32 -3.56
CA MET A 208 5.53 2.06 -3.87
C MET A 208 6.78 2.31 -4.73
N ILE A 209 7.81 1.52 -4.47
CA ILE A 209 9.13 1.59 -5.13
C ILE A 209 9.18 0.59 -6.29
#